data_9d25b5c245b7fe8c87a97994237f1620
#
_entry.id   9d25b5c245b7fe8c87a97994237f1620
#
_cell.length_a   1.000
_cell.length_b   1.000
_cell.length_c   1.000
_cell.angle_alpha   90.00
_cell.angle_beta   90.00
_cell.angle_gamma   90.00
#
_symmetry.space_group_name_H-M   'P 1'
#
loop_
_entity.id
_entity.type
_entity.pdbx_description
1 polymer ?
#
loop_
_entity_poly.entity_id
_entity_poly.type
_entity_poly.pdbx_seq_one_letter_code
_entity_poly.pdbx_strand_id
1 'polypeptide(L)'
;MTAKQKNFIVRAITGVLFVAIMVTGMLDPTAMIALFTIITCAAMWEYTGLINTHVPGVQVNQFISTAAAAFLFLAMASYSSGMTTSEVFIPYLLTIIYLFISELYTGNENAIADWAYTMLGQMYIALPFSTINILAFQDSAGHVVFSTIIPLSVFLFLWM
;
A
#
# COMPACT_ATOMS: atom_id res chain seq x y z
N MET A 1 -17.91 -26.91 23.31
CA MET A 1 -17.93 -25.87 22.28
C MET A 1 -17.98 -26.51 20.89
N THR A 2 -18.96 -26.19 20.09
CA THR A 2 -19.04 -26.72 18.71
C THR A 2 -18.00 -26.04 17.83
N ALA A 3 -17.51 -26.71 16.76
CA ALA A 3 -16.55 -26.13 15.82
C ALA A 3 -17.03 -24.78 15.22
N LYS A 4 -18.35 -24.64 15.02
CA LYS A 4 -19.00 -23.41 14.56
C LYS A 4 -18.87 -22.24 15.55
N GLN A 5 -19.02 -22.53 16.84
CA GLN A 5 -18.85 -21.52 17.91
C GLN A 5 -17.39 -21.07 18.01
N LYS A 6 -16.44 -21.99 17.94
CA LYS A 6 -14.99 -21.67 17.95
C LYS A 6 -14.62 -20.76 16.78
N ASN A 7 -15.07 -21.07 15.57
CA ASN A 7 -14.80 -20.25 14.38
C ASN A 7 -15.43 -18.85 14.48
N PHE A 8 -16.63 -18.73 15.06
CA PHE A 8 -17.28 -17.46 15.28
C PHE A 8 -16.48 -16.58 16.27
N ILE A 9 -16.06 -17.16 17.40
CA ILE A 9 -15.28 -16.43 18.42
C ILE A 9 -13.93 -15.96 17.84
N VAL A 10 -13.23 -16.82 17.11
CA VAL A 10 -11.96 -16.46 16.48
C VAL A 10 -12.14 -15.28 15.52
N ARG A 11 -13.16 -15.34 14.66
CA ARG A 11 -13.47 -14.23 13.74
C ARG A 11 -13.85 -12.94 14.46
N ALA A 12 -14.61 -13.03 15.53
CA ALA A 12 -14.99 -11.86 16.33
C ALA A 12 -13.76 -11.21 17.00
N ILE A 13 -12.89 -12.02 17.60
CA ILE A 13 -11.66 -11.53 18.25
C ILE A 13 -10.73 -10.89 17.21
N THR A 14 -10.49 -11.56 16.09
CA THR A 14 -9.60 -11.01 15.03
C THR A 14 -10.18 -9.73 14.43
N GLY A 15 -11.49 -9.65 14.23
CA GLY A 15 -12.16 -8.44 13.74
C GLY A 15 -12.03 -7.26 14.71
N VAL A 16 -12.29 -7.49 15.99
CA VAL A 16 -12.13 -6.45 17.04
C VAL A 16 -10.67 -6.00 17.14
N LEU A 17 -9.71 -6.93 17.11
CA LEU A 17 -8.29 -6.62 17.16
C LEU A 17 -7.86 -5.79 15.93
N PHE A 18 -8.32 -6.16 14.75
CA PHE A 18 -8.05 -5.43 13.52
C PHE A 18 -8.55 -3.98 13.58
N VAL A 19 -9.82 -3.80 13.98
CA VAL A 19 -10.40 -2.45 14.12
C VAL A 19 -9.64 -1.64 15.18
N ALA A 20 -9.29 -2.24 16.32
CA ALA A 20 -8.52 -1.57 17.36
C ALA A 20 -7.14 -1.09 16.85
N ILE A 21 -6.41 -1.95 16.11
CA ILE A 21 -5.12 -1.58 15.52
C ILE A 21 -5.30 -0.46 14.50
N MET A 22 -6.28 -0.53 13.62
CA MET A 22 -6.54 0.49 12.62
C MET A 22 -6.91 1.84 13.25
N VAL A 23 -7.82 1.83 14.23
CA VAL A 23 -8.23 3.06 14.92
C VAL A 23 -7.05 3.68 15.68
N THR A 24 -6.32 2.90 16.47
CA THR A 24 -5.17 3.40 17.24
C THR A 24 -4.04 3.89 16.32
N GLY A 25 -3.78 3.21 15.21
CA GLY A 25 -2.81 3.64 14.21
C GLY A 25 -3.16 4.96 13.53
N MET A 26 -4.46 5.27 13.38
CA MET A 26 -4.91 6.53 12.78
C MET A 26 -4.94 7.73 13.73
N LEU A 27 -4.68 7.55 15.03
CA LEU A 27 -4.68 8.64 16.01
C LEU A 27 -3.43 9.51 15.95
N ASP A 28 -2.31 8.95 15.49
CA ASP A 28 -1.01 9.62 15.41
C ASP A 28 -0.46 9.55 13.97
N PRO A 29 0.09 10.65 13.43
CA PRO A 29 0.61 10.65 12.05
C PRO A 29 1.73 9.65 11.83
N THR A 30 2.64 9.50 12.79
CA THR A 30 3.76 8.57 12.67
C THR A 30 3.31 7.12 12.71
N ALA A 31 2.36 6.81 13.63
CA ALA A 31 1.77 5.49 13.73
C ALA A 31 0.99 5.13 12.47
N MET A 32 0.23 6.08 11.89
CA MET A 32 -0.49 5.88 10.63
C MET A 32 0.47 5.57 9.49
N ILE A 33 1.52 6.36 9.31
CA ILE A 33 2.52 6.16 8.26
C ILE A 33 3.18 4.78 8.41
N ALA A 34 3.61 4.41 9.62
CA ALA A 34 4.24 3.12 9.87
C ALA A 34 3.28 1.95 9.58
N LEU A 35 2.05 2.01 10.11
CA LEU A 35 1.03 0.98 9.92
C LEU A 35 0.71 0.76 8.44
N PHE A 36 0.40 1.83 7.72
CA PHE A 36 0.04 1.71 6.31
C PHE A 36 1.22 1.37 5.40
N THR A 37 2.45 1.74 5.76
CA THR A 37 3.65 1.25 5.07
C THR A 37 3.74 -0.28 5.17
N ILE A 38 3.56 -0.83 6.38
CA ILE A 38 3.58 -2.29 6.60
C ILE A 38 2.46 -2.97 5.81
N ILE A 39 1.24 -2.43 5.84
CA ILE A 39 0.09 -2.97 5.11
C ILE A 39 0.36 -2.94 3.59
N THR A 40 0.87 -1.83 3.07
CA THR A 40 1.20 -1.69 1.64
C THR A 40 2.27 -2.69 1.22
N CYS A 41 3.33 -2.86 2.01
CA CYS A 41 4.36 -3.87 1.77
C CYS A 41 3.78 -5.29 1.78
N ALA A 42 3.00 -5.64 2.80
CA ALA A 42 2.41 -6.97 2.93
C ALA A 42 1.45 -7.27 1.76
N ALA A 43 0.57 -6.33 1.41
CA ALA A 43 -0.38 -6.48 0.33
C ALA A 43 0.32 -6.62 -1.03
N MET A 44 1.36 -5.81 -1.30
CA MET A 44 2.12 -5.91 -2.55
C MET A 44 2.93 -7.22 -2.62
N TRP A 45 3.52 -7.63 -1.52
CA TRP A 45 4.26 -8.89 -1.42
C TRP A 45 3.35 -10.09 -1.69
N GLU A 46 2.18 -10.13 -1.07
CA GLU A 46 1.21 -11.20 -1.28
C GLU A 46 0.68 -11.19 -2.71
N TYR A 47 0.32 -10.03 -3.25
CA TYR A 47 -0.15 -9.89 -4.62
C TYR A 47 0.86 -10.42 -5.63
N THR A 48 2.11 -9.97 -5.56
CA THR A 48 3.17 -10.41 -6.50
C THR A 48 3.48 -11.89 -6.33
N GLY A 49 3.45 -12.41 -5.09
CA GLY A 49 3.59 -13.84 -4.81
C GLY A 49 2.47 -14.69 -5.41
N LEU A 50 1.22 -14.22 -5.33
CA LEU A 50 0.07 -14.87 -5.95
C LEU A 50 0.19 -14.90 -7.48
N ILE A 51 0.60 -13.80 -8.11
CA ILE A 51 0.83 -13.73 -9.56
C ILE A 51 1.89 -14.74 -9.97
N ASN A 52 3.06 -14.72 -9.32
CA ASN A 52 4.16 -15.63 -9.64
C ASN A 52 3.81 -17.12 -9.45
N THR A 53 2.83 -17.41 -8.59
CA THR A 53 2.42 -18.81 -8.29
C THR A 53 1.30 -19.30 -9.22
N HIS A 54 0.35 -18.43 -9.57
CA HIS A 54 -0.89 -18.84 -10.21
C HIS A 54 -0.99 -18.44 -11.69
N VAL A 55 -0.17 -17.50 -12.18
CA VAL A 55 -0.20 -17.08 -13.58
C VAL A 55 0.94 -17.74 -14.34
N PRO A 56 0.66 -18.70 -15.23
CA PRO A 56 1.69 -19.42 -15.97
C PRO A 56 2.51 -18.48 -16.87
N GLY A 57 3.84 -18.62 -16.82
CA GLY A 57 4.75 -17.86 -17.67
C GLY A 57 4.92 -16.39 -17.26
N VAL A 58 4.48 -16.00 -16.06
CA VAL A 58 4.67 -14.66 -15.49
C VAL A 58 5.59 -14.72 -14.28
N GLN A 59 6.58 -13.83 -14.23
CA GLN A 59 7.53 -13.69 -13.14
C GLN A 59 7.76 -12.21 -12.80
N VAL A 60 6.96 -11.68 -11.89
CA VAL A 60 7.12 -10.31 -11.38
C VAL A 60 8.23 -10.25 -10.34
N ASN A 61 9.08 -9.22 -10.41
CA ASN A 61 10.09 -8.98 -9.38
C ASN A 61 9.44 -8.53 -8.06
N GLN A 62 9.20 -9.49 -7.18
CA GLN A 62 8.47 -9.30 -5.93
C GLN A 62 9.13 -8.27 -5.00
N PHE A 63 10.46 -8.35 -4.85
CA PHE A 63 11.19 -7.47 -3.94
C PHE A 63 11.18 -6.01 -4.42
N ILE A 64 11.53 -5.76 -5.68
CA ILE A 64 11.61 -4.40 -6.21
C ILE A 64 10.22 -3.78 -6.32
N SER A 65 9.21 -4.55 -6.73
CA SER A 65 7.82 -4.09 -6.78
C SER A 65 7.28 -3.69 -5.40
N THR A 66 7.61 -4.46 -4.36
CA THR A 66 7.23 -4.14 -2.97
C THR A 66 7.99 -2.92 -2.45
N ALA A 67 9.28 -2.81 -2.73
CA ALA A 67 10.07 -1.64 -2.37
C ALA A 67 9.56 -0.36 -3.05
N ALA A 68 9.20 -0.44 -4.34
CA ALA A 68 8.59 0.67 -5.07
C ALA A 68 7.27 1.11 -4.44
N ALA A 69 6.41 0.17 -4.05
CA ALA A 69 5.13 0.46 -3.39
C ALA A 69 5.32 1.15 -2.04
N ALA A 70 6.23 0.65 -1.22
CA ALA A 70 6.60 1.27 0.05
C ALA A 70 7.15 2.68 -0.14
N PHE A 71 8.03 2.85 -1.15
CA PHE A 71 8.60 4.16 -1.46
C PHE A 71 7.53 5.15 -1.93
N LEU A 72 6.60 4.75 -2.80
CA LEU A 72 5.50 5.60 -3.23
C LEU A 72 4.65 6.06 -2.03
N PHE A 73 4.34 5.15 -1.11
CA PHE A 73 3.59 5.47 0.09
C PHE A 73 4.32 6.50 0.96
N LEU A 74 5.62 6.30 1.23
CA LEU A 74 6.43 7.21 2.03
C LEU A 74 6.68 8.55 1.33
N ALA A 75 6.86 8.55 0.01
CA ALA A 75 6.99 9.77 -0.79
C ALA A 75 5.69 10.60 -0.70
N MET A 76 4.53 9.94 -0.82
CA MET A 76 3.24 10.61 -0.68
C MET A 76 3.02 11.15 0.75
N ALA A 77 3.43 10.40 1.79
CA ALA A 77 3.37 10.87 3.17
C ALA A 77 4.24 12.11 3.40
N SER A 78 5.48 12.09 2.90
CA SER A 78 6.40 13.22 3.02
C SER A 78 5.94 14.46 2.24
N TYR A 79 5.38 14.24 1.06
CA TYR A 79 4.82 15.31 0.24
C TYR A 79 3.56 15.91 0.88
N SER A 80 2.61 15.07 1.30
CA SER A 80 1.34 15.53 1.89
C SER A 80 1.54 16.20 3.25
N SER A 81 2.56 15.80 4.01
CA SER A 81 2.91 16.45 5.28
C SER A 81 3.66 17.80 5.10
N GLY A 82 3.97 18.18 3.86
CA GLY A 82 4.72 19.42 3.58
C GLY A 82 6.21 19.35 3.90
N MET A 83 6.75 18.14 4.19
CA MET A 83 8.17 17.98 4.51
C MET A 83 9.06 18.04 3.26
N THR A 84 8.52 17.69 2.10
CA THR A 84 9.26 17.60 0.83
C THR A 84 8.47 18.20 -0.32
N THR A 85 9.18 18.51 -1.42
CA THR A 85 8.59 18.96 -2.68
C THR A 85 8.25 17.78 -3.59
N SER A 86 7.61 18.04 -4.72
CA SER A 86 7.22 17.00 -5.70
C SER A 86 8.41 16.20 -6.26
N GLU A 87 9.63 16.67 -6.09
CA GLU A 87 10.85 15.97 -6.51
C GLU A 87 11.03 14.62 -5.79
N VAL A 88 10.41 14.42 -4.63
CA VAL A 88 10.43 13.15 -3.89
C VAL A 88 9.88 11.96 -4.70
N PHE A 89 9.08 12.21 -5.73
CA PHE A 89 8.56 11.15 -6.61
C PHE A 89 9.54 10.69 -7.69
N ILE A 90 10.63 11.43 -7.95
CA ILE A 90 11.59 11.09 -8.99
C ILE A 90 12.19 9.68 -8.81
N PRO A 91 12.66 9.27 -7.62
CA PRO A 91 13.19 7.92 -7.44
C PRO A 91 12.15 6.83 -7.68
N TYR A 92 10.88 7.07 -7.35
CA TYR A 92 9.80 6.14 -7.68
C TYR A 92 9.64 5.96 -9.19
N LEU A 93 9.59 7.06 -9.93
CA LEU A 93 9.50 7.02 -11.39
C LEU A 93 10.69 6.30 -12.02
N LEU A 94 11.91 6.55 -11.52
CA LEU A 94 13.11 5.83 -11.95
C LEU A 94 13.01 4.32 -11.64
N THR A 95 12.46 3.95 -10.49
CA THR A 95 12.25 2.53 -10.16
C THR A 95 11.24 1.86 -11.08
N ILE A 96 10.17 2.56 -11.47
CA ILE A 96 9.20 2.06 -12.45
C ILE A 96 9.84 1.88 -13.82
N ILE A 97 10.65 2.84 -14.28
CA ILE A 97 11.40 2.73 -15.53
C ILE A 97 12.38 1.56 -15.46
N TYR A 98 13.09 1.40 -14.34
CA TYR A 98 13.98 0.27 -14.13
C TYR A 98 13.24 -1.08 -14.21
N LEU A 99 12.09 -1.21 -13.54
CA LEU A 99 11.26 -2.42 -13.61
C LEU A 99 10.84 -2.73 -15.05
N PHE A 100 10.43 -1.71 -15.81
CA PHE A 100 10.09 -1.89 -17.23
C PHE A 100 11.29 -2.39 -18.06
N ILE A 101 12.45 -1.75 -17.90
CA ILE A 101 13.66 -2.11 -18.65
C ILE A 101 14.13 -3.51 -18.23
N SER A 102 14.17 -3.81 -16.93
CA SER A 102 14.65 -5.11 -16.43
C SER A 102 13.85 -6.28 -16.99
N GLU A 103 12.52 -6.16 -17.09
CA GLU A 103 11.66 -7.22 -17.62
C GLU A 103 11.95 -7.49 -19.12
N LEU A 104 12.29 -6.45 -19.91
CA LEU A 104 12.66 -6.62 -21.31
C LEU A 104 14.00 -7.34 -21.50
N TYR A 105 14.94 -7.18 -20.55
CA TYR A 105 16.28 -7.79 -20.63
C TYR A 105 16.38 -9.14 -19.92
N THR A 106 15.45 -9.50 -19.06
CA THR A 106 15.49 -10.78 -18.32
C THR A 106 15.20 -11.99 -19.22
N GLY A 107 14.67 -11.77 -20.42
CA GLY A 107 14.45 -12.84 -21.40
C GLY A 107 13.32 -13.80 -21.03
N ASN A 108 12.39 -13.38 -20.17
CA ASN A 108 11.20 -14.13 -19.86
C ASN A 108 10.29 -14.29 -21.09
N GLU A 109 9.61 -15.42 -21.20
CA GLU A 109 8.72 -15.72 -22.32
C GLU A 109 7.61 -14.68 -22.50
N ASN A 110 7.18 -14.00 -21.41
CA ASN A 110 6.08 -13.05 -21.38
C ASN A 110 6.43 -11.73 -20.69
N ALA A 111 7.54 -11.08 -21.05
CA ALA A 111 7.99 -9.82 -20.45
C ALA A 111 6.91 -8.72 -20.40
N ILE A 112 6.02 -8.68 -21.41
CA ILE A 112 4.90 -7.71 -21.44
C ILE A 112 3.88 -8.04 -20.35
N ALA A 113 3.59 -9.32 -20.09
CA ALA A 113 2.68 -9.72 -19.03
C ALA A 113 3.31 -9.45 -17.64
N ASP A 114 4.59 -9.73 -17.45
CA ASP A 114 5.33 -9.43 -16.22
C ASP A 114 5.23 -7.95 -15.88
N TRP A 115 5.47 -7.09 -16.87
CA TRP A 115 5.32 -5.65 -16.72
C TRP A 115 3.88 -5.23 -16.44
N ALA A 116 2.89 -5.79 -17.14
CA ALA A 116 1.48 -5.47 -16.96
C ALA A 116 1.01 -5.80 -15.52
N TYR A 117 1.38 -6.97 -14.99
CA TYR A 117 1.05 -7.34 -13.61
C TYR A 117 1.81 -6.51 -12.58
N THR A 118 3.05 -6.13 -12.86
CA THR A 118 3.81 -5.18 -12.03
C THR A 118 3.10 -3.84 -11.94
N MET A 119 2.71 -3.27 -13.08
CA MET A 119 1.96 -2.00 -13.12
C MET A 119 0.59 -2.10 -12.46
N LEU A 120 -0.12 -3.21 -12.69
CA LEU A 120 -1.41 -3.45 -12.05
C LEU A 120 -1.28 -3.42 -10.52
N GLY A 121 -0.25 -4.05 -9.96
CA GLY A 121 0.04 -4.00 -8.53
C GLY A 121 0.31 -2.58 -8.03
N GLN A 122 1.14 -1.81 -8.75
CA GLN A 122 1.41 -0.42 -8.38
C GLN A 122 0.15 0.46 -8.43
N MET A 123 -0.68 0.30 -9.46
CA MET A 123 -1.90 1.10 -9.63
C MET A 123 -3.05 0.65 -8.72
N TYR A 124 -3.14 -0.65 -8.39
CA TYR A 124 -4.26 -1.21 -7.63
C TYR A 124 -4.00 -1.26 -6.12
N ILE A 125 -2.73 -1.37 -5.71
CA ILE A 125 -2.34 -1.46 -4.30
C ILE A 125 -1.58 -0.20 -3.87
N ALA A 126 -0.42 0.07 -4.47
CA ALA A 126 0.45 1.13 -3.98
C ALA A 126 -0.20 2.51 -4.06
N LEU A 127 -0.82 2.84 -5.19
CA LEU A 127 -1.43 4.15 -5.41
C LEU A 127 -2.64 4.38 -4.50
N PRO A 128 -3.65 3.49 -4.37
CA PRO A 128 -4.78 3.72 -3.47
C PRO A 128 -4.36 3.82 -2.00
N PHE A 129 -3.45 2.96 -1.52
CA PHE A 129 -2.96 3.11 -0.15
C PHE A 129 -2.20 4.42 0.06
N SER A 130 -1.42 4.88 -0.92
CA SER A 130 -0.70 6.14 -0.83
C SER A 130 -1.63 7.36 -0.75
N THR A 131 -2.81 7.31 -1.38
CA THR A 131 -3.77 8.44 -1.35
C THR A 131 -4.35 8.71 0.04
N ILE A 132 -4.26 7.77 0.99
CA ILE A 132 -4.71 8.02 2.37
C ILE A 132 -3.94 9.18 3.01
N ASN A 133 -2.69 9.41 2.59
CA ASN A 133 -1.88 10.51 3.10
C ASN A 133 -2.46 11.86 2.68
N ILE A 134 -3.05 11.98 1.50
CA ILE A 134 -3.73 13.20 1.04
C ILE A 134 -4.96 13.50 1.90
N LEU A 135 -5.65 12.44 2.34
CA LEU A 135 -6.82 12.58 3.22
C LEU A 135 -6.43 12.91 4.66
N ALA A 136 -5.28 12.41 5.11
CA ALA A 136 -4.81 12.58 6.47
C ALA A 136 -4.13 13.94 6.71
N PHE A 137 -3.40 14.44 5.72
CA PHE A 137 -2.71 15.72 5.78
C PHE A 137 -3.44 16.76 4.93
N GLN A 138 -3.96 17.80 5.57
CA GLN A 138 -4.73 18.83 4.91
C GLN A 138 -4.08 20.20 5.08
N ASP A 139 -4.11 21.00 4.02
CA ASP A 139 -3.71 22.41 4.11
C ASP A 139 -4.88 23.21 4.73
N SER A 140 -4.61 23.80 5.88
CA SER A 140 -5.53 24.71 6.57
C SER A 140 -4.84 26.05 6.78
N ALA A 141 -5.24 27.03 6.00
CA ALA A 141 -4.73 28.42 6.09
C ALA A 141 -3.19 28.53 5.91
N GLY A 142 -2.58 27.71 5.05
CA GLY A 142 -1.15 27.72 4.77
C GLY A 142 -0.31 26.88 5.75
N HIS A 143 -0.96 26.09 6.60
CA HIS A 143 -0.31 25.12 7.47
C HIS A 143 -0.87 23.73 7.24
N VAL A 144 0.02 22.74 7.10
CA VAL A 144 -0.40 21.34 6.98
C VAL A 144 -0.77 20.82 8.36
N VAL A 145 -2.03 20.36 8.48
CA VAL A 145 -2.58 19.80 9.72
C VAL A 145 -2.95 18.34 9.49
N PHE A 146 -2.58 17.50 10.43
CA PHE A 146 -3.00 16.11 10.44
C PHE A 146 -4.45 15.99 10.91
N SER A 147 -5.29 15.36 10.09
CA SER A 147 -6.70 15.10 10.39
C SER A 147 -6.90 13.61 10.66
N THR A 148 -7.24 13.26 11.90
CA THR A 148 -7.63 11.88 12.27
C THR A 148 -9.02 11.53 11.76
N ILE A 149 -9.93 12.50 11.71
CA ILE A 149 -11.36 12.26 11.47
C ILE A 149 -11.61 11.76 10.05
N ILE A 150 -10.94 12.33 9.05
CA ILE A 150 -11.22 12.02 7.64
C ILE A 150 -10.78 10.60 7.27
N PRO A 151 -9.52 10.19 7.47
CA PRO A 151 -9.12 8.81 7.15
C PRO A 151 -9.89 7.79 7.99
N LEU A 152 -10.21 8.10 9.26
CA LEU A 152 -11.01 7.24 10.11
C LEU A 152 -12.44 7.10 9.60
N SER A 153 -13.08 8.18 9.15
CA SER A 153 -14.44 8.15 8.61
C SER A 153 -14.51 7.34 7.31
N VAL A 154 -13.52 7.49 6.42
CA VAL A 154 -13.41 6.69 5.20
C VAL A 154 -13.22 5.21 5.53
N PHE A 155 -12.34 4.90 6.48
CA PHE A 155 -12.15 3.52 6.94
C PHE A 155 -13.44 2.90 7.49
N LEU A 156 -14.15 3.61 8.36
CA LEU A 156 -15.42 3.14 8.93
C LEU A 156 -16.51 2.99 7.86
N PHE A 157 -16.57 3.91 6.89
CA PHE A 157 -17.51 3.82 5.79
C PHE A 157 -17.26 2.59 4.90
N LEU A 158 -16.00 2.29 4.60
CA LEU A 158 -15.63 1.10 3.82
C LEU A 158 -15.83 -0.21 4.58
N TRP A 159 -15.77 -0.15 5.93
CA TRP A 159 -15.99 -1.31 6.78
C TRP A 159 -17.48 -1.69 6.92
N MET A 160 -18.39 -0.73 6.84
CA MET A 160 -19.84 -0.95 6.93
C MET A 160 -20.42 -1.58 5.67
#